data_ced55442f52e2d05c388bb26fafcc06c
#
_entry.id   ced55442f52e2d05c388bb26fafcc06c
#
_cell.length_a   1.000
_cell.length_b   1.000
_cell.length_c   1.000
_cell.angle_alpha   90.00
_cell.angle_beta   90.00
_cell.angle_gamma   90.00
#
_symmetry.space_group_name_H-M   'P 1'
#
loop_
_entity.id
_entity.type
_entity.pdbx_description
1 polymer ?
#
loop_
_entity_poly.entity_id
_entity_poly.type
_entity_poly.pdbx_seq_one_letter_code
_entity_poly.pdbx_strand_id
1 'polypeptide(L)'
;MLFRSVFDPDTHRVYVAHGDRVTVVDGTSGHIVGTVEGMPGGTHGIAVSHATGRGYTDDGKAGVVAEFDLTTLKVLKQIKAEADADGIVFDPASGHIFVIDGDSGKLTVIDPKTDAVVATIDGGGALEFGDTGNNGKFYVDGTERNEIVRVDTATNMADVHWPMPTCVKPHGLAIDREHHRLFASCSNKIMVVMNADNGVVMATLPIGEGTDFASFDPQSDLAYSSNRDGTLSVVAETSPDKFRSLPPIQTQIGARTMAIDPKNGRIYLVTADMTINESAAATDSRHRYSIKPGSVRLLFLDRTQ
;
A
#
# COMPACT_ATOMS: atom_id res chain seq x y z
N MET A 1 -11.00 11.27 -2.71
CA MET A 1 -10.75 10.53 -1.45
C MET A 1 -10.04 9.26 -1.83
N LEU A 2 -8.89 9.01 -1.24
CA LEU A 2 -8.13 7.78 -1.38
C LEU A 2 -8.50 6.86 -0.22
N PHE A 3 -8.39 5.57 -0.42
CA PHE A 3 -8.53 4.55 0.60
C PHE A 3 -7.22 3.79 0.69
N ARG A 4 -6.85 3.36 1.88
CA ARG A 4 -5.81 2.34 2.11
C ARG A 4 -6.31 1.37 3.17
N SER A 5 -5.81 0.15 3.15
CA SER A 5 -6.13 -0.81 4.20
C SER A 5 -4.94 -1.67 4.54
N VAL A 6 -4.86 -2.06 5.80
CA VAL A 6 -3.86 -3.00 6.32
C VAL A 6 -4.56 -4.05 7.15
N PHE A 7 -4.20 -5.31 6.95
CA PHE A 7 -4.64 -6.41 7.80
C PHE A 7 -3.58 -6.67 8.87
N ASP A 8 -4.04 -6.77 10.10
CA ASP A 8 -3.24 -7.11 11.25
C ASP A 8 -3.48 -8.58 11.63
N PRO A 9 -2.52 -9.47 11.38
CA PRO A 9 -2.69 -10.90 11.61
C PRO A 9 -2.73 -11.29 13.10
N ASP A 10 -2.19 -10.46 14.00
CA ASP A 10 -2.12 -10.74 15.42
C ASP A 10 -3.47 -10.51 16.11
N THR A 11 -4.20 -9.46 15.72
CA THR A 11 -5.52 -9.14 16.28
C THR A 11 -6.68 -9.50 15.35
N HIS A 12 -6.38 -9.95 14.14
CA HIS A 12 -7.35 -10.23 13.07
C HIS A 12 -8.22 -9.03 12.70
N ARG A 13 -7.63 -7.84 12.71
CA ARG A 13 -8.30 -6.58 12.39
C ARG A 13 -7.87 -6.05 11.03
N VAL A 14 -8.82 -5.40 10.35
CA VAL A 14 -8.56 -4.61 9.15
C VAL A 14 -8.66 -3.14 9.53
N TYR A 15 -7.59 -2.41 9.33
CA TYR A 15 -7.53 -0.96 9.48
C TYR A 15 -7.79 -0.34 8.11
N VAL A 16 -8.79 0.53 8.01
CA VAL A 16 -9.22 1.17 6.77
C VAL A 16 -9.08 2.68 6.92
N ALA A 17 -8.09 3.26 6.27
CA ALA A 17 -7.94 4.71 6.17
C ALA A 17 -8.91 5.28 5.14
N HIS A 18 -9.68 6.28 5.52
CA HIS A 18 -10.59 6.98 4.63
C HIS A 18 -10.98 8.37 5.18
N GLY A 19 -10.90 9.37 4.33
CA GLY A 19 -11.23 10.73 4.75
C GLY A 19 -10.32 11.22 5.87
N ASP A 20 -10.90 11.52 7.03
CA ASP A 20 -10.24 12.09 8.20
C ASP A 20 -9.99 11.07 9.33
N ARG A 21 -10.12 9.76 9.04
CA ARG A 21 -10.13 8.71 10.06
C ARG A 21 -9.66 7.36 9.57
N VAL A 22 -9.31 6.48 10.50
CA VAL A 22 -9.11 5.06 10.28
C VAL A 22 -10.23 4.27 10.96
N THR A 23 -11.06 3.58 10.19
CA THR A 23 -12.05 2.64 10.74
C THR A 23 -11.39 1.28 10.96
N VAL A 24 -11.56 0.72 12.15
CA VAL A 24 -11.03 -0.60 12.53
C VAL A 24 -12.16 -1.61 12.49
N VAL A 25 -11.97 -2.66 11.70
CA VAL A 25 -12.98 -3.70 11.45
C VAL A 25 -12.46 -5.06 11.88
N ASP A 26 -13.30 -5.87 12.50
CA ASP A 26 -12.99 -7.28 12.75
C ASP A 26 -12.95 -8.04 11.41
N GLY A 27 -11.81 -8.63 11.08
CA GLY A 27 -11.57 -9.29 9.80
C GLY A 27 -12.37 -10.57 9.58
N THR A 28 -13.00 -11.13 10.63
CA THR A 28 -13.86 -12.31 10.53
C THR A 28 -15.32 -11.93 10.30
N SER A 29 -15.85 -11.08 11.15
CA SER A 29 -17.28 -10.75 11.20
C SER A 29 -17.66 -9.52 10.37
N GLY A 30 -16.70 -8.64 10.04
CA GLY A 30 -16.96 -7.36 9.40
C GLY A 30 -17.53 -6.29 10.33
N HIS A 31 -17.64 -6.56 11.65
CA HIS A 31 -18.12 -5.57 12.60
C HIS A 31 -17.07 -4.48 12.83
N ILE A 32 -17.52 -3.22 12.94
CA ILE A 32 -16.67 -2.12 13.32
C ILE A 32 -16.26 -2.25 14.79
N VAL A 33 -14.97 -2.33 15.04
CA VAL A 33 -14.37 -2.39 16.38
C VAL A 33 -14.24 -1.00 16.98
N GLY A 34 -13.91 -0.01 16.16
CA GLY A 34 -13.74 1.37 16.57
C GLY A 34 -13.17 2.25 15.46
N THR A 35 -12.79 3.45 15.83
CA THR A 35 -12.27 4.46 14.89
C THR A 35 -11.14 5.25 15.52
N VAL A 36 -10.07 5.47 14.76
CA VAL A 36 -9.03 6.45 15.06
C VAL A 36 -9.39 7.75 14.35
N GLU A 37 -9.53 8.83 15.08
CA GLU A 37 -9.90 10.16 14.57
C GLU A 37 -8.77 11.16 14.81
N GLY A 38 -8.80 12.29 14.08
CA GLY A 38 -7.86 13.40 14.32
C GLY A 38 -6.92 13.70 13.15
N MET A 39 -7.25 13.23 11.93
CA MET A 39 -6.48 13.50 10.71
C MET A 39 -7.29 14.36 9.73
N PRO A 40 -7.56 15.65 10.05
CA PRO A 40 -8.44 16.50 9.25
C PRO A 40 -7.90 16.78 7.83
N GLY A 41 -6.61 16.60 7.60
CA GLY A 41 -5.97 16.74 6.31
C GLY A 41 -6.16 15.55 5.38
N GLY A 42 -6.63 14.44 5.91
CA GLY A 42 -6.82 13.17 5.20
C GLY A 42 -5.75 12.15 5.55
N THR A 43 -6.16 10.90 5.68
CA THR A 43 -5.28 9.77 6.01
C THR A 43 -5.31 8.70 4.93
N HIS A 44 -4.17 8.07 4.68
CA HIS A 44 -3.96 7.03 3.67
C HIS A 44 -3.19 5.84 4.24
N GLY A 45 -1.93 6.04 4.65
CA GLY A 45 -1.05 4.98 5.14
C GLY A 45 -1.40 4.51 6.54
N ILE A 46 -1.17 3.23 6.81
CA ILE A 46 -1.33 2.64 8.14
C ILE A 46 -0.22 1.62 8.37
N ALA A 47 0.40 1.68 9.54
CA ALA A 47 1.26 0.61 10.03
C ALA A 47 0.95 0.29 11.48
N VAL A 48 1.23 -0.95 11.91
CA VAL A 48 1.08 -1.39 13.30
C VAL A 48 2.39 -1.97 13.82
N SER A 49 2.72 -1.66 15.07
CA SER A 49 3.85 -2.21 15.79
C SER A 49 3.38 -2.83 17.11
N HIS A 50 3.21 -4.16 17.12
CA HIS A 50 2.81 -4.87 18.33
C HIS A 50 3.86 -4.80 19.43
N ALA A 51 5.15 -4.71 19.08
CA ALA A 51 6.24 -4.58 20.03
C ALA A 51 6.10 -3.34 20.92
N THR A 52 5.47 -2.28 20.41
CA THR A 52 5.23 -1.04 21.16
C THR A 52 3.76 -0.82 21.53
N GLY A 53 2.85 -1.64 21.00
CA GLY A 53 1.41 -1.46 21.17
C GLY A 53 0.85 -0.23 20.44
N ARG A 54 1.53 0.20 19.36
CA ARG A 54 1.23 1.45 18.64
C ARG A 54 0.85 1.18 17.19
N GLY A 55 -0.08 1.99 16.71
CA GLY A 55 -0.38 2.16 15.30
C GLY A 55 -0.01 3.55 14.82
N TYR A 56 0.24 3.67 13.53
CA TYR A 56 0.68 4.90 12.86
C TYR A 56 -0.19 5.13 11.63
N THR A 57 -0.63 6.37 11.45
CA THR A 57 -1.34 6.79 10.24
C THR A 57 -0.98 8.24 9.93
N ASP A 58 -1.03 8.62 8.65
CA ASP A 58 -0.68 9.98 8.23
C ASP A 58 -1.84 10.97 8.40
N ASP A 59 -1.50 12.25 8.49
CA ASP A 59 -2.33 13.37 8.05
C ASP A 59 -1.55 14.07 6.92
N GLY A 60 -1.80 13.62 5.70
CA GLY A 60 -0.99 13.97 4.54
C GLY A 60 -0.86 15.47 4.29
N LYS A 61 -1.95 16.23 4.41
CA LYS A 61 -1.90 17.70 4.23
C LYS A 61 -1.19 18.43 5.35
N ALA A 62 -1.21 17.87 6.56
CA ALA A 62 -0.51 18.46 7.70
C ALA A 62 0.98 18.11 7.73
N GLY A 63 1.42 17.10 6.94
CA GLY A 63 2.79 16.61 6.93
C GLY A 63 3.17 16.00 8.28
N VAL A 64 2.27 15.21 8.87
CA VAL A 64 2.49 14.56 10.17
C VAL A 64 2.01 13.11 10.13
N VAL A 65 2.56 12.30 11.01
CA VAL A 65 2.10 10.95 11.33
C VAL A 65 1.45 10.99 12.70
N ALA A 66 0.19 10.54 12.78
CA ALA A 66 -0.53 10.36 14.03
C ALA A 66 -0.20 8.96 14.59
N GLU A 67 0.42 8.92 15.76
CA GLU A 67 0.60 7.72 16.55
C GLU A 67 -0.64 7.46 17.40
N PHE A 68 -1.16 6.25 17.40
CA PHE A 68 -2.31 5.86 18.19
C PHE A 68 -2.10 4.55 18.95
N ASP A 69 -2.82 4.39 20.05
CA ASP A 69 -2.80 3.18 20.87
C ASP A 69 -3.68 2.09 20.23
N LEU A 70 -3.14 0.88 20.02
CA LEU A 70 -3.84 -0.22 19.35
C LEU A 70 -5.04 -0.78 20.13
N THR A 71 -5.08 -0.55 21.46
CA THR A 71 -6.17 -1.02 22.34
C THR A 71 -7.31 -0.02 22.40
N THR A 72 -6.98 1.25 22.66
CA THR A 72 -7.97 2.31 22.88
C THR A 72 -8.35 3.05 21.62
N LEU A 73 -7.55 2.91 20.54
CA LEU A 73 -7.67 3.59 19.25
C LEU A 73 -7.58 5.13 19.35
N LYS A 74 -7.02 5.64 20.45
CA LYS A 74 -6.84 7.09 20.67
C LYS A 74 -5.49 7.54 20.11
N VAL A 75 -5.50 8.67 19.41
CA VAL A 75 -4.27 9.36 19.03
C VAL A 75 -3.54 9.81 20.28
N LEU A 76 -2.28 9.49 20.36
CA LEU A 76 -1.40 9.81 21.50
C LEU A 76 -0.58 11.05 21.22
N LYS A 77 -0.07 11.16 19.99
CA LYS A 77 0.74 12.29 19.55
C LYS A 77 0.81 12.38 18.03
N GLN A 78 1.38 13.46 17.55
CA GLN A 78 1.74 13.67 16.15
C GLN A 78 3.25 13.77 16.01
N ILE A 79 3.80 13.10 15.02
CA ILE A 79 5.22 13.09 14.67
C ILE A 79 5.35 13.83 13.34
N LYS A 80 6.26 14.80 13.25
CA LYS A 80 6.46 15.56 12.02
C LYS A 80 7.07 14.63 10.94
N ALA A 81 6.47 14.64 9.75
CA ALA A 81 6.97 14.05 8.53
C ALA A 81 7.17 15.15 7.47
N GLU A 82 7.52 14.76 6.26
CA GLU A 82 7.54 15.67 5.12
C GLU A 82 6.12 15.90 4.57
N ALA A 83 5.97 16.84 3.67
CA ALA A 83 4.69 17.11 3.03
C ALA A 83 4.24 15.91 2.17
N ASP A 84 2.92 15.66 2.15
CA ASP A 84 2.30 14.57 1.43
C ASP A 84 2.73 13.19 1.93
N ALA A 85 2.74 13.00 3.26
CA ALA A 85 2.86 11.68 3.86
C ALA A 85 1.67 10.82 3.40
N ASP A 86 1.90 9.77 2.62
CA ASP A 86 0.85 8.98 1.95
C ASP A 86 0.94 7.48 2.31
N GLY A 87 2.09 6.88 2.16
CA GLY A 87 2.31 5.47 2.51
C GLY A 87 3.01 5.30 3.85
N ILE A 88 2.62 4.29 4.63
CA ILE A 88 3.32 3.95 5.88
C ILE A 88 3.50 2.44 5.95
N VAL A 89 4.74 2.00 6.19
CA VAL A 89 5.09 0.58 6.29
C VAL A 89 5.96 0.35 7.52
N PHE A 90 5.63 -0.66 8.30
CA PHE A 90 6.51 -1.18 9.35
C PHE A 90 7.50 -2.17 8.75
N ASP A 91 8.80 -1.95 8.98
CA ASP A 91 9.84 -2.91 8.61
C ASP A 91 10.28 -3.74 9.83
N PRO A 92 9.93 -5.03 9.88
CA PRO A 92 10.28 -5.88 11.02
C PRO A 92 11.78 -6.08 11.20
N ALA A 93 12.57 -5.99 10.12
CA ALA A 93 14.02 -6.21 10.17
C ALA A 93 14.77 -5.10 10.92
N SER A 94 14.40 -3.83 10.68
CA SER A 94 14.96 -2.68 11.41
C SER A 94 14.16 -2.34 12.67
N GLY A 95 12.88 -2.72 12.70
CA GLY A 95 11.93 -2.31 13.72
C GLY A 95 11.44 -0.86 13.55
N HIS A 96 11.69 -0.24 12.40
CA HIS A 96 11.31 1.14 12.12
C HIS A 96 10.02 1.24 11.26
N ILE A 97 9.41 2.41 11.32
CA ILE A 97 8.30 2.81 10.43
C ILE A 97 8.88 3.65 9.31
N PHE A 98 8.60 3.27 8.07
CA PHE A 98 8.92 4.02 6.86
C PHE A 98 7.67 4.76 6.40
N VAL A 99 7.73 6.08 6.36
CA VAL A 99 6.68 6.95 5.83
C VAL A 99 7.11 7.38 4.44
N ILE A 100 6.25 7.15 3.47
CA ILE A 100 6.49 7.53 2.07
C ILE A 100 5.86 8.90 1.87
N ASP A 101 6.70 9.90 1.68
CA ASP A 101 6.31 11.30 1.49
C ASP A 101 6.27 11.55 -0.04
N GLY A 102 5.12 11.27 -0.64
CA GLY A 102 4.93 11.08 -2.08
C GLY A 102 5.47 12.22 -2.95
N ASP A 103 4.90 13.40 -2.80
CA ASP A 103 5.26 14.57 -3.62
C ASP A 103 6.69 15.08 -3.36
N SER A 104 7.18 14.96 -2.12
CA SER A 104 8.55 15.38 -1.77
C SER A 104 9.62 14.41 -2.24
N GLY A 105 9.22 13.16 -2.55
CA GLY A 105 10.13 12.11 -2.95
C GLY A 105 11.07 11.63 -1.84
N LYS A 106 10.64 11.76 -0.59
CA LYS A 106 11.41 11.36 0.57
C LYS A 106 10.78 10.21 1.32
N LEU A 107 11.56 9.59 2.18
CA LEU A 107 11.11 8.63 3.17
C LEU A 107 11.46 9.16 4.56
N THR A 108 10.46 9.40 5.39
CA THR A 108 10.67 9.70 6.82
C THR A 108 10.73 8.40 7.60
N VAL A 109 11.82 8.17 8.33
CA VAL A 109 12.03 6.94 9.13
C VAL A 109 11.80 7.25 10.60
N ILE A 110 10.88 6.55 11.23
CA ILE A 110 10.50 6.73 12.64
C ILE A 110 10.89 5.49 13.45
N ASP A 111 11.59 5.70 14.56
CA ASP A 111 11.79 4.64 15.56
C ASP A 111 10.59 4.60 16.52
N PRO A 112 9.76 3.54 16.50
CA PRO A 112 8.56 3.42 17.33
C PRO A 112 8.85 3.20 18.81
N LYS A 113 10.10 3.03 19.23
CA LYS A 113 10.48 2.91 20.64
C LYS A 113 10.71 4.28 21.28
N THR A 114 11.17 5.23 20.47
CA THR A 114 11.51 6.60 20.93
C THR A 114 10.56 7.65 20.38
N ASP A 115 9.72 7.26 19.40
CA ASP A 115 8.82 8.13 18.63
C ASP A 115 9.55 9.29 17.95
N ALA A 116 10.79 9.06 17.58
CA ALA A 116 11.65 10.05 16.95
C ALA A 116 11.83 9.74 15.48
N VAL A 117 11.89 10.78 14.66
CA VAL A 117 12.42 10.69 13.30
C VAL A 117 13.92 10.45 13.40
N VAL A 118 14.38 9.29 12.91
CA VAL A 118 15.78 8.87 12.96
C VAL A 118 16.51 9.10 11.65
N ALA A 119 15.79 9.22 10.54
CA ALA A 119 16.35 9.55 9.23
C ALA A 119 15.29 10.18 8.32
N THR A 120 15.76 10.91 7.33
CA THR A 120 15.00 11.31 6.13
C THR A 120 15.83 10.93 4.92
N ILE A 121 15.29 10.06 4.06
CA ILE A 121 16.00 9.48 2.92
C ILE A 121 15.47 10.14 1.66
N ASP A 122 16.37 10.58 0.78
CA ASP A 122 16.00 11.10 -0.54
C ASP A 122 15.83 9.93 -1.52
N GLY A 123 14.62 9.73 -2.04
CA GLY A 123 14.28 8.73 -3.03
C GLY A 123 14.51 9.21 -4.48
N GLY A 124 14.91 10.47 -4.67
CA GLY A 124 15.32 11.00 -5.96
C GLY A 124 14.20 11.47 -6.89
N GLY A 125 12.97 11.55 -6.44
CA GLY A 125 11.80 12.00 -7.19
C GLY A 125 10.51 11.47 -6.54
N ALA A 126 9.34 11.83 -7.07
CA ALA A 126 8.05 11.44 -6.48
C ALA A 126 7.94 9.91 -6.27
N LEU A 127 7.48 9.54 -5.09
CA LEU A 127 7.29 8.16 -4.63
C LEU A 127 5.79 7.86 -4.48
N GLU A 128 5.43 6.56 -4.41
CA GLU A 128 4.01 6.20 -4.24
C GLU A 128 3.82 5.11 -3.17
N PHE A 129 4.24 3.89 -3.44
CA PHE A 129 4.04 2.76 -2.54
C PHE A 129 5.34 1.98 -2.31
N GLY A 130 5.46 1.37 -1.13
CA GLY A 130 6.62 0.57 -0.79
C GLY A 130 6.26 -0.68 0.01
N ASP A 131 7.18 -1.64 0.01
CA ASP A 131 7.08 -2.85 0.80
C ASP A 131 8.47 -3.26 1.32
N THR A 132 8.49 -4.00 2.41
CA THR A 132 9.73 -4.47 3.04
C THR A 132 10.10 -5.88 2.60
N GLY A 133 11.37 -6.07 2.29
CA GLY A 133 11.95 -7.40 2.07
C GLY A 133 12.08 -8.23 3.34
N ASN A 134 11.94 -7.62 4.52
CA ASN A 134 12.19 -8.23 5.83
C ASN A 134 13.61 -8.84 5.96
N ASN A 135 14.55 -8.32 5.18
CA ASN A 135 15.96 -8.78 5.11
C ASN A 135 16.95 -7.60 5.15
N GLY A 136 16.53 -6.47 5.71
CA GLY A 136 17.31 -5.23 5.73
C GLY A 136 17.19 -4.40 4.45
N LYS A 137 16.24 -4.71 3.59
CA LYS A 137 15.94 -3.96 2.38
C LYS A 137 14.46 -3.54 2.36
N PHE A 138 14.25 -2.28 2.03
CA PHE A 138 12.95 -1.69 1.75
C PHE A 138 12.91 -1.25 0.29
N TYR A 139 11.79 -1.43 -0.37
CA TYR A 139 11.61 -1.10 -1.78
C TYR A 139 10.46 -0.12 -1.93
N VAL A 140 10.61 0.87 -2.81
CA VAL A 140 9.57 1.87 -3.06
C VAL A 140 9.47 2.22 -4.54
N ASP A 141 8.24 2.42 -5.01
CA ASP A 141 7.92 2.87 -6.36
C ASP A 141 8.35 4.33 -6.56
N GLY A 142 9.23 4.59 -7.52
CA GLY A 142 9.60 5.92 -8.02
C GLY A 142 8.72 6.30 -9.21
N THR A 143 7.59 6.98 -8.96
CA THR A 143 6.56 7.24 -9.98
C THR A 143 7.01 8.22 -11.05
N GLU A 144 7.84 9.19 -10.70
CA GLU A 144 8.34 10.19 -11.63
C GLU A 144 9.34 9.60 -12.63
N ARG A 145 10.18 8.67 -12.17
CA ARG A 145 11.26 8.09 -12.98
C ARG A 145 10.94 6.70 -13.51
N ASN A 146 9.80 6.13 -13.15
CA ASN A 146 9.41 4.76 -13.51
C ASN A 146 10.48 3.75 -13.07
N GLU A 147 10.81 3.75 -11.81
CA GLU A 147 11.85 2.92 -11.21
C GLU A 147 11.41 2.30 -9.90
N ILE A 148 12.15 1.30 -9.43
CA ILE A 148 12.14 0.88 -8.03
C ILE A 148 13.38 1.46 -7.35
N VAL A 149 13.17 2.15 -6.23
CA VAL A 149 14.23 2.59 -5.33
C VAL A 149 14.37 1.56 -4.22
N ARG A 150 15.59 1.06 -4.03
CA ARG A 150 15.91 0.19 -2.90
C ARG A 150 16.60 0.99 -1.81
N VAL A 151 16.18 0.78 -0.58
CA VAL A 151 16.77 1.38 0.62
C VAL A 151 17.40 0.29 1.47
N ASP A 152 18.62 0.52 1.91
CA ASP A 152 19.25 -0.26 2.96
C ASP A 152 18.75 0.26 4.32
N THR A 153 18.02 -0.58 5.07
CA THR A 153 17.36 -0.16 6.32
C THR A 153 18.32 -0.06 7.50
N ALA A 154 19.53 -0.62 7.39
CA ALA A 154 20.55 -0.50 8.43
C ALA A 154 21.32 0.84 8.34
N THR A 155 21.51 1.35 7.12
CA THR A 155 22.20 2.63 6.88
C THR A 155 21.25 3.79 6.65
N ASN A 156 19.96 3.52 6.43
CA ASN A 156 18.94 4.48 6.03
C ASN A 156 19.34 5.26 4.76
N MET A 157 19.80 4.55 3.75
CA MET A 157 20.23 5.15 2.47
C MET A 157 19.54 4.47 1.29
N ALA A 158 19.07 5.26 0.33
CA ALA A 158 18.74 4.74 -0.99
C ALA A 158 20.04 4.30 -1.67
N ASP A 159 20.19 3.00 -1.86
CA ASP A 159 21.45 2.40 -2.34
C ASP A 159 21.39 1.98 -3.80
N VAL A 160 20.19 1.81 -4.36
CA VAL A 160 20.01 1.42 -5.77
C VAL A 160 18.74 2.01 -6.35
N HIS A 161 18.81 2.37 -7.64
CA HIS A 161 17.71 2.78 -8.49
C HIS A 161 17.62 1.84 -9.69
N TRP A 162 16.51 1.11 -9.83
CA TRP A 162 16.29 0.15 -10.90
C TRP A 162 15.21 0.63 -11.87
N PRO A 163 15.57 1.04 -13.09
CA PRO A 163 14.60 1.52 -14.07
C PRO A 163 13.66 0.40 -14.54
N MET A 164 12.40 0.75 -14.73
CA MET A 164 11.37 -0.11 -15.34
C MET A 164 10.91 0.51 -16.67
N PRO A 165 11.63 0.31 -17.77
CA PRO A 165 11.40 1.06 -19.03
C PRO A 165 10.03 0.80 -19.66
N THR A 166 9.35 -0.31 -19.33
CA THR A 166 8.01 -0.64 -19.81
C THR A 166 6.89 -0.11 -18.91
N CYS A 167 7.20 0.22 -17.66
CA CYS A 167 6.24 0.75 -16.68
C CYS A 167 6.03 2.26 -16.88
N VAL A 168 4.81 2.69 -16.75
CA VAL A 168 4.47 4.12 -16.64
C VAL A 168 3.79 4.34 -15.31
N LYS A 169 4.38 5.16 -14.47
CA LYS A 169 3.90 5.53 -13.15
C LYS A 169 3.50 4.29 -12.33
N PRO A 170 4.46 3.58 -11.72
CA PRO A 170 4.14 2.52 -10.78
C PRO A 170 3.34 3.09 -9.60
N HIS A 171 2.32 2.35 -9.13
CA HIS A 171 1.41 2.78 -8.06
C HIS A 171 1.20 1.73 -6.98
N GLY A 172 1.63 0.52 -7.16
CA GLY A 172 1.52 -0.50 -6.15
C GLY A 172 2.66 -1.50 -6.26
N LEU A 173 3.24 -1.82 -5.13
CA LEU A 173 4.38 -2.71 -5.01
C LEU A 173 4.07 -3.84 -4.04
N ALA A 174 4.39 -5.05 -4.42
CA ALA A 174 4.35 -6.23 -3.55
C ALA A 174 5.65 -7.02 -3.68
N ILE A 175 5.97 -7.80 -2.68
CA ILE A 175 7.17 -8.63 -2.67
C ILE A 175 6.86 -10.09 -2.28
N ASP A 176 7.32 -11.03 -3.11
CA ASP A 176 7.59 -12.38 -2.67
C ASP A 176 8.96 -12.41 -1.99
N ARG A 177 8.94 -12.60 -0.68
CA ARG A 177 10.13 -12.59 0.17
C ARG A 177 10.93 -13.88 0.08
N GLU A 178 10.28 -14.98 -0.29
CA GLU A 178 10.92 -16.29 -0.40
C GLU A 178 11.80 -16.39 -1.65
N HIS A 179 11.25 -15.98 -2.81
CA HIS A 179 11.96 -16.04 -4.08
C HIS A 179 12.62 -14.71 -4.48
N HIS A 180 12.47 -13.66 -3.66
CA HIS A 180 12.99 -12.31 -3.91
C HIS A 180 12.44 -11.72 -5.23
N ARG A 181 11.11 -11.66 -5.36
CA ARG A 181 10.43 -11.08 -6.54
C ARG A 181 9.61 -9.86 -6.14
N LEU A 182 9.77 -8.79 -6.89
CA LEU A 182 8.97 -7.58 -6.79
C LEU A 182 7.90 -7.60 -7.88
N PHE A 183 6.70 -7.18 -7.53
CA PHE A 183 5.55 -7.06 -8.43
C PHE A 183 5.09 -5.61 -8.40
N ALA A 184 5.46 -4.83 -9.42
CA ALA A 184 5.10 -3.42 -9.53
C ALA A 184 3.93 -3.24 -10.51
N SER A 185 2.79 -2.74 -10.03
CA SER A 185 1.63 -2.45 -10.85
C SER A 185 1.70 -1.03 -11.41
N CYS A 186 1.55 -0.88 -12.72
CA CYS A 186 1.81 0.34 -13.46
C CYS A 186 0.52 0.92 -14.07
N SER A 187 0.41 2.25 -14.16
CA SER A 187 -0.76 2.96 -14.70
C SER A 187 -1.09 2.62 -16.15
N ASN A 188 -0.12 2.12 -16.92
CA ASN A 188 -0.31 1.67 -18.30
C ASN A 188 -0.80 0.21 -18.41
N LYS A 189 -1.47 -0.31 -17.36
CA LYS A 189 -2.17 -1.59 -17.34
C LYS A 189 -1.23 -2.81 -17.46
N ILE A 190 -0.08 -2.72 -16.87
CA ILE A 190 0.87 -3.83 -16.76
C ILE A 190 1.34 -4.01 -15.32
N MET A 191 1.72 -5.23 -14.98
CA MET A 191 2.52 -5.55 -13.81
C MET A 191 3.90 -5.95 -14.28
N VAL A 192 4.92 -5.29 -13.77
CA VAL A 192 6.32 -5.65 -13.98
C VAL A 192 6.76 -6.57 -12.84
N VAL A 193 7.33 -7.72 -13.19
CA VAL A 193 7.98 -8.60 -12.23
C VAL A 193 9.48 -8.42 -12.33
N MET A 194 10.12 -8.15 -11.19
CA MET A 194 11.55 -7.84 -11.11
C MET A 194 12.24 -8.69 -10.04
N ASN A 195 13.46 -9.08 -10.30
CA ASN A 195 14.30 -9.72 -9.29
C ASN A 195 14.78 -8.68 -8.27
N ALA A 196 14.47 -8.89 -6.99
CA ALA A 196 14.76 -7.96 -5.89
C ALA A 196 16.24 -7.90 -5.48
N ASP A 197 17.08 -8.83 -5.96
CA ASP A 197 18.51 -8.83 -5.65
C ASP A 197 19.30 -7.96 -6.64
N ASN A 198 18.88 -7.93 -7.91
CA ASN A 198 19.68 -7.33 -9.00
C ASN A 198 18.91 -6.39 -9.94
N GLY A 199 17.59 -6.22 -9.76
CA GLY A 199 16.78 -5.31 -10.56
C GLY A 199 16.47 -5.78 -11.99
N VAL A 200 16.75 -7.03 -12.32
CA VAL A 200 16.43 -7.59 -13.65
C VAL A 200 14.93 -7.76 -13.80
N VAL A 201 14.36 -7.15 -14.83
CA VAL A 201 12.94 -7.38 -15.21
C VAL A 201 12.80 -8.78 -15.77
N MET A 202 11.96 -9.58 -15.14
CA MET A 202 11.75 -11.00 -15.46
C MET A 202 10.51 -11.23 -16.31
N ALA A 203 9.45 -10.42 -16.09
CA ALA A 203 8.21 -10.50 -16.83
C ALA A 203 7.47 -9.17 -16.86
N THR A 204 6.60 -9.03 -17.85
CA THR A 204 5.62 -7.95 -17.94
C THR A 204 4.27 -8.59 -18.32
N LEU A 205 3.26 -8.37 -17.48
CA LEU A 205 1.96 -9.06 -17.57
C LEU A 205 0.82 -8.04 -17.60
N PRO A 206 -0.26 -8.26 -18.36
CA PRO A 206 -1.39 -7.35 -18.39
C PRO A 206 -2.17 -7.39 -17.08
N ILE A 207 -2.64 -6.21 -16.64
CA ILE A 207 -3.57 -6.01 -15.51
C ILE A 207 -4.71 -5.08 -15.92
N GLY A 208 -5.68 -4.86 -15.02
CA GLY A 208 -6.79 -3.93 -15.22
C GLY A 208 -6.38 -2.46 -15.22
N GLU A 209 -7.36 -1.59 -15.42
CA GLU A 209 -7.15 -0.15 -15.50
C GLU A 209 -7.27 0.54 -14.13
N GLY A 210 -6.35 1.49 -13.89
CA GLY A 210 -6.38 2.33 -12.70
C GLY A 210 -5.99 1.57 -11.44
N THR A 211 -4.91 0.78 -11.53
CA THR A 211 -4.28 0.14 -10.38
C THR A 211 -3.86 1.17 -9.33
N ASP A 212 -3.89 0.79 -8.06
CA ASP A 212 -3.49 1.63 -6.93
C ASP A 212 -2.78 0.83 -5.83
N PHE A 213 -2.88 -0.50 -5.89
CA PHE A 213 -2.29 -1.37 -4.89
C PHE A 213 -1.91 -2.73 -5.49
N ALA A 214 -0.80 -3.27 -5.02
CA ALA A 214 -0.41 -4.64 -5.27
C ALA A 214 -0.22 -5.39 -3.94
N SER A 215 -0.42 -6.69 -3.94
CA SER A 215 -0.16 -7.57 -2.80
C SER A 215 0.29 -8.94 -3.28
N PHE A 216 1.07 -9.65 -2.47
CA PHE A 216 1.49 -11.02 -2.73
C PHE A 216 0.99 -11.94 -1.63
N ASP A 217 0.47 -13.09 -2.01
CA ASP A 217 0.02 -14.13 -1.11
C ASP A 217 1.00 -15.31 -1.16
N PRO A 218 1.83 -15.47 -0.12
CA PRO A 218 2.88 -16.48 -0.10
C PRO A 218 2.37 -17.92 0.02
N GLN A 219 1.08 -18.12 0.35
CA GLN A 219 0.52 -19.48 0.44
C GLN A 219 0.07 -20.03 -0.91
N SER A 220 -0.19 -19.19 -1.87
CA SER A 220 -0.67 -19.57 -3.19
C SER A 220 0.23 -19.13 -4.33
N ASP A 221 1.32 -18.43 -4.02
CA ASP A 221 2.23 -17.83 -4.99
C ASP A 221 1.47 -16.94 -6.00
N LEU A 222 0.53 -16.13 -5.48
CA LEU A 222 -0.28 -15.23 -6.27
C LEU A 222 0.01 -13.77 -5.93
N ALA A 223 0.37 -13.00 -6.95
CA ALA A 223 0.37 -11.55 -6.89
C ALA A 223 -0.96 -10.98 -7.39
N TYR A 224 -1.44 -9.96 -6.72
CA TYR A 224 -2.70 -9.29 -7.03
C TYR A 224 -2.46 -7.83 -7.35
N SER A 225 -3.28 -7.29 -8.26
CA SER A 225 -3.40 -5.85 -8.48
C SER A 225 -4.88 -5.47 -8.44
N SER A 226 -5.25 -4.58 -7.53
CA SER A 226 -6.60 -4.05 -7.42
C SER A 226 -6.76 -2.82 -8.30
N ASN A 227 -7.80 -2.82 -9.14
CA ASN A 227 -7.96 -1.87 -10.23
C ASN A 227 -9.28 -1.10 -10.10
N ARG A 228 -9.25 0.19 -10.45
CA ARG A 228 -10.42 1.07 -10.39
C ARG A 228 -11.55 0.63 -11.30
N ASP A 229 -11.23 -0.07 -12.40
CA ASP A 229 -12.22 -0.56 -13.37
C ASP A 229 -13.16 -1.65 -12.82
N GLY A 230 -12.95 -2.08 -11.57
CA GLY A 230 -13.73 -3.11 -10.91
C GLY A 230 -13.19 -4.52 -11.16
N THR A 231 -11.90 -4.64 -11.41
CA THR A 231 -11.21 -5.91 -11.53
C THR A 231 -10.12 -6.08 -10.47
N LEU A 232 -9.91 -7.31 -10.04
CA LEU A 232 -8.73 -7.74 -9.32
C LEU A 232 -7.92 -8.64 -10.26
N SER A 233 -6.81 -8.13 -10.74
CA SER A 233 -5.89 -8.89 -11.59
C SER A 233 -5.10 -9.88 -10.75
N VAL A 234 -4.86 -11.06 -11.29
CA VAL A 234 -4.16 -12.16 -10.61
C VAL A 234 -3.01 -12.63 -11.49
N VAL A 235 -1.83 -12.64 -10.93
CA VAL A 235 -0.62 -13.17 -11.55
C VAL A 235 -0.10 -14.33 -10.70
N ALA A 236 0.00 -15.52 -11.31
CA ALA A 236 0.57 -16.67 -10.64
C ALA A 236 2.09 -16.74 -10.90
N GLU A 237 2.85 -16.87 -9.82
CA GLU A 237 4.22 -17.32 -9.84
C GLU A 237 4.21 -18.85 -9.88
N THR A 238 4.37 -19.45 -11.07
CA THR A 238 4.29 -20.91 -11.26
C THR A 238 5.62 -21.60 -10.96
N SER A 239 6.68 -20.84 -10.90
CA SER A 239 8.00 -21.17 -10.36
C SER A 239 8.75 -19.83 -10.16
N PRO A 240 9.88 -19.79 -9.46
CA PRO A 240 10.63 -18.55 -9.18
C PRO A 240 10.96 -17.68 -10.41
N ASP A 241 10.91 -18.25 -11.62
CA ASP A 241 11.26 -17.56 -12.86
C ASP A 241 10.13 -17.59 -13.91
N LYS A 242 8.91 -18.06 -13.55
CA LYS A 242 7.79 -18.21 -14.49
C LYS A 242 6.52 -17.62 -13.92
N PHE A 243 5.96 -16.69 -14.65
CA PHE A 243 4.78 -15.92 -14.28
C PHE A 243 3.71 -16.02 -15.36
N ARG A 244 2.45 -16.05 -14.95
CA ARG A 244 1.31 -16.02 -15.89
C ARG A 244 0.13 -15.27 -15.31
N SER A 245 -0.58 -14.51 -16.15
CA SER A 245 -1.87 -13.95 -15.78
C SER A 245 -2.93 -15.05 -15.66
N LEU A 246 -3.74 -14.96 -14.64
CA LEU A 246 -4.97 -15.73 -14.49
C LEU A 246 -6.18 -14.88 -14.91
N PRO A 247 -7.36 -15.49 -15.13
CA PRO A 247 -8.58 -14.71 -15.33
C PRO A 247 -8.80 -13.73 -14.18
N PRO A 248 -9.09 -12.44 -14.45
CA PRO A 248 -9.32 -11.46 -13.40
C PRO A 248 -10.61 -11.77 -12.64
N ILE A 249 -10.63 -11.44 -11.37
CA ILE A 249 -11.81 -11.53 -10.51
C ILE A 249 -12.61 -10.23 -10.67
N GLN A 250 -13.91 -10.35 -10.92
CA GLN A 250 -14.79 -9.18 -10.96
C GLN A 250 -15.06 -8.68 -9.56
N THR A 251 -14.87 -7.38 -9.35
CA THR A 251 -15.10 -6.67 -8.11
C THR A 251 -16.03 -5.48 -8.34
N GLN A 252 -16.02 -4.52 -7.46
CA GLN A 252 -16.80 -3.28 -7.63
C GLN A 252 -15.90 -2.18 -8.21
N ILE A 253 -16.44 -1.37 -9.13
CA ILE A 253 -15.75 -0.17 -9.63
C ILE A 253 -15.28 0.68 -8.45
N GLY A 254 -14.02 1.10 -8.50
CA GLY A 254 -13.37 1.86 -7.45
C GLY A 254 -12.76 1.05 -6.30
N ALA A 255 -12.91 -0.28 -6.28
CA ALA A 255 -12.25 -1.17 -5.33
C ALA A 255 -10.77 -1.36 -5.72
N ARG A 256 -9.94 -0.36 -5.44
CA ARG A 256 -8.56 -0.28 -5.93
C ARG A 256 -7.48 -0.38 -4.85
N THR A 257 -7.88 -0.51 -3.59
CA THR A 257 -6.97 -0.74 -2.47
C THR A 257 -7.39 -1.98 -1.70
N MET A 258 -6.44 -2.76 -1.23
CA MET A 258 -6.71 -4.03 -0.58
C MET A 258 -5.78 -4.28 0.60
N ALA A 259 -6.19 -5.23 1.43
CA ALA A 259 -5.35 -5.95 2.38
C ALA A 259 -5.57 -7.45 2.20
N ILE A 260 -4.62 -8.26 2.64
CA ILE A 260 -4.72 -9.72 2.56
C ILE A 260 -4.44 -10.35 3.93
N ASP A 261 -5.22 -11.36 4.29
CA ASP A 261 -4.91 -12.24 5.40
C ASP A 261 -3.93 -13.33 4.92
N PRO A 262 -2.67 -13.31 5.36
CA PRO A 262 -1.68 -14.25 4.87
C PRO A 262 -1.90 -15.69 5.35
N LYS A 263 -2.82 -15.92 6.30
CA LYS A 263 -3.10 -17.28 6.83
C LYS A 263 -4.11 -18.04 5.98
N ASN A 264 -5.09 -17.36 5.39
CA ASN A 264 -6.18 -17.99 4.66
C ASN A 264 -6.36 -17.45 3.24
N GLY A 265 -5.61 -16.39 2.88
CA GLY A 265 -5.68 -15.74 1.58
C GLY A 265 -6.95 -14.92 1.35
N ARG A 266 -7.72 -14.59 2.42
CA ARG A 266 -8.84 -13.68 2.31
C ARG A 266 -8.36 -12.29 1.92
N ILE A 267 -9.01 -11.71 0.92
CA ILE A 267 -8.72 -10.36 0.45
C ILE A 267 -9.83 -9.41 0.93
N TYR A 268 -9.43 -8.28 1.45
CA TYR A 268 -10.29 -7.19 1.87
C TYR A 268 -10.10 -6.04 0.89
N LEU A 269 -11.17 -5.67 0.14
CA LEU A 269 -11.15 -4.56 -0.80
C LEU A 269 -12.01 -3.42 -0.29
N VAL A 270 -11.46 -2.22 -0.26
CA VAL A 270 -12.20 -1.03 0.13
C VAL A 270 -12.80 -0.39 -1.10
N THR A 271 -14.09 -0.04 -1.03
CA THR A 271 -14.82 0.65 -2.09
C THR A 271 -15.91 1.55 -1.52
N ALA A 272 -16.59 2.29 -2.39
CA ALA A 272 -17.74 3.11 -2.07
C ALA A 272 -18.64 3.26 -3.31
N ASP A 273 -19.88 3.75 -3.13
CA ASP A 273 -20.69 4.16 -4.26
C ASP A 273 -20.08 5.42 -4.89
N MET A 274 -19.81 5.34 -6.18
CA MET A 274 -19.21 6.43 -6.93
C MET A 274 -20.24 7.00 -7.92
N THR A 275 -20.23 8.31 -8.05
CA THR A 275 -20.89 9.01 -9.18
C THR A 275 -19.81 9.44 -10.16
N ILE A 276 -20.08 9.22 -11.44
CA ILE A 276 -19.17 9.60 -12.52
C ILE A 276 -19.64 10.96 -13.05
N ASN A 277 -18.75 11.93 -13.03
CA ASN A 277 -18.97 13.19 -13.71
C ASN A 277 -18.52 13.05 -15.18
N GLU A 278 -19.45 12.80 -16.07
CA GLU A 278 -19.18 12.59 -17.50
C GLU A 278 -18.63 13.85 -18.20
N SER A 279 -18.85 15.04 -17.64
CA SER A 279 -18.32 16.29 -18.18
C SER A 279 -16.83 16.51 -17.85
N ALA A 280 -16.26 15.78 -16.89
CA ALA A 280 -14.84 15.85 -16.58
C ALA A 280 -14.02 15.05 -17.60
N ALA A 281 -12.85 15.60 -17.99
CA ALA A 281 -11.94 14.92 -18.91
C ALA A 281 -11.59 13.51 -18.41
N ALA A 282 -11.46 12.54 -19.31
CA ALA A 282 -11.11 11.15 -18.95
C ALA A 282 -9.79 11.05 -18.19
N THR A 283 -8.88 12.00 -18.41
CA THR A 283 -7.58 12.11 -17.75
C THR A 283 -7.64 12.77 -16.37
N ASP A 284 -8.75 13.45 -16.04
CA ASP A 284 -8.93 14.11 -14.74
C ASP A 284 -9.64 13.18 -13.75
N SER A 285 -8.90 12.22 -13.23
CA SER A 285 -9.43 11.25 -12.28
C SER A 285 -9.92 11.87 -10.96
N ARG A 286 -9.40 13.03 -10.56
CA ARG A 286 -9.77 13.71 -9.32
C ARG A 286 -11.18 14.31 -9.37
N HIS A 287 -11.60 14.85 -10.52
CA HIS A 287 -12.90 15.47 -10.72
C HIS A 287 -13.92 14.53 -11.38
N ARG A 288 -13.47 13.42 -11.96
CA ARG A 288 -14.32 12.46 -12.64
C ARG A 288 -15.14 11.58 -11.70
N TYR A 289 -14.61 11.28 -10.52
CA TYR A 289 -15.25 10.37 -9.56
C TYR A 289 -15.52 11.11 -8.26
N SER A 290 -16.75 11.07 -7.80
CA SER A 290 -17.12 11.52 -6.45
C SER A 290 -17.72 10.37 -5.65
N ILE A 291 -17.36 10.30 -4.38
CA ILE A 291 -17.83 9.26 -3.47
C ILE A 291 -19.09 9.74 -2.78
N LYS A 292 -20.12 8.90 -2.77
CA LYS A 292 -21.35 9.16 -2.01
C LYS A 292 -21.01 9.04 -0.51
N PRO A 293 -21.28 10.09 0.29
CA PRO A 293 -21.05 10.03 1.73
C PRO A 293 -21.78 8.86 2.38
N GLY A 294 -21.12 8.19 3.34
CA GLY A 294 -21.68 7.07 4.08
C GLY A 294 -21.78 5.74 3.32
N SER A 295 -21.19 5.66 2.12
CA SER A 295 -21.26 4.46 1.27
C SER A 295 -19.97 3.62 1.28
N VAL A 296 -18.98 3.95 2.11
CA VAL A 296 -17.74 3.17 2.22
C VAL A 296 -18.06 1.74 2.66
N ARG A 297 -17.49 0.77 1.97
CA ARG A 297 -17.69 -0.66 2.20
C ARG A 297 -16.36 -1.40 2.17
N LEU A 298 -16.30 -2.46 2.94
CA LEU A 298 -15.24 -3.44 2.87
C LEU A 298 -15.82 -4.72 2.25
N LEU A 299 -15.28 -5.12 1.11
CA LEU A 299 -15.63 -6.38 0.45
C LEU A 299 -14.70 -7.48 0.96
N PHE A 300 -15.25 -8.65 1.21
CA PHE A 300 -14.54 -9.84 1.66
C PHE A 300 -14.53 -10.83 0.49
N LEU A 301 -13.36 -11.18 0.00
CA LEU A 301 -13.19 -12.20 -1.04
C LEU A 301 -12.48 -13.40 -0.44
N ASP A 302 -13.20 -14.51 -0.37
CA ASP A 302 -12.66 -15.79 0.09
C ASP A 302 -12.23 -16.65 -1.09
N ARG A 303 -11.21 -17.47 -0.89
CA ARG A 303 -10.89 -18.52 -1.85
C ARG A 303 -12.01 -19.55 -1.85
N THR A 304 -12.51 -19.87 -3.04
CA THR A 304 -13.35 -21.06 -3.21
C THR A 304 -12.46 -22.30 -3.09
N GLN A 305 -12.87 -23.24 -2.25
CA GLN A 305 -12.22 -24.54 -2.12
C GLN A 305 -12.29 -25.31 -3.44
#